data_51d065fdd64f2c28e3baf083b06e90c7
#
_entry.id   51d065fdd64f2c28e3baf083b06e90c7
#
_cell.length_a   1.000
_cell.length_b   1.000
_cell.length_c   1.000
_cell.angle_alpha   90.00
_cell.angle_beta   90.00
_cell.angle_gamma   90.00
#
_symmetry.space_group_name_H-M   'P 1'
#
loop_
_entity.id
_entity.type
_entity.pdbx_description
1 polymer ?
#
loop_
_entity_poly.entity_id
_entity_poly.type
_entity_poly.pdbx_seq_one_letter_code
_entity_poly.pdbx_strand_id
1 'polypeptide(L)'
;MNRCCQVPLFTVMFFVVILFGSSLMTSTVMGQAFCSLRDPVRQIQSIYPKASFETSVEIVDSEARAAVAKSLPLELHFNELGQHTLYNVLINRSTVGLVHVRPERYRYGIMEVLWAFDSDLRIHDFRMQRCRSANDSLFERKGFRDQIVGKGFEGIRDLLVDDCSRLKPGKLKVGENEQALAAAVLRCALKTLVVTRVVWKKRVERLRLVSMARQARKFFPRGKSLRSAVVPYTNEVLVELTREHVKTELDIRRDSVAILQVMDADGAVAGNIVSTDWEKLPVDRVLYWVVALDGTIVDVTVGSGWPNDEIAGLFAEMKGKDRTALKDCKTAAELAATEVLVLLAEIR
;
A
#
# COMPACT_ATOMS: atom_id res chain seq x y z
N MET A 1 -33.17 50.90 -60.26
CA MET A 1 -31.73 50.86 -60.05
C MET A 1 -31.50 50.02 -58.79
N ASN A 2 -31.32 48.69 -58.97
CA ASN A 2 -31.05 47.75 -57.90
C ASN A 2 -29.55 47.58 -57.73
N ARG A 3 -29.00 48.05 -56.62
CA ARG A 3 -27.61 47.71 -56.21
C ARG A 3 -27.61 46.45 -55.37
N CYS A 4 -27.21 45.33 -55.95
CA CYS A 4 -26.87 44.10 -55.27
C CYS A 4 -25.59 44.34 -54.47
N CYS A 5 -25.68 44.29 -53.15
CA CYS A 5 -24.49 44.19 -52.27
C CYS A 5 -23.89 42.79 -52.40
N GLN A 6 -22.82 42.62 -53.15
CA GLN A 6 -21.98 41.45 -53.15
C GLN A 6 -21.11 41.52 -51.90
N VAL A 7 -21.40 40.67 -50.89
CA VAL A 7 -20.50 40.43 -49.76
C VAL A 7 -19.35 39.58 -50.30
N PRO A 8 -18.09 39.98 -50.15
CA PRO A 8 -16.97 39.21 -50.69
C PRO A 8 -16.85 37.85 -49.96
N LEU A 9 -16.79 36.83 -50.78
CA LEU A 9 -16.67 35.38 -50.31
C LEU A 9 -15.56 35.17 -49.30
N PHE A 10 -14.55 36.01 -49.29
CA PHE A 10 -13.42 35.97 -48.33
C PHE A 10 -13.84 36.27 -46.89
N THR A 11 -14.81 37.09 -46.63
CA THR A 11 -15.26 37.47 -45.29
C THR A 11 -16.04 36.34 -44.63
N VAL A 12 -16.77 35.55 -45.42
CA VAL A 12 -17.53 34.37 -44.89
C VAL A 12 -16.59 33.21 -44.52
N MET A 13 -15.52 32.99 -45.33
CA MET A 13 -14.53 31.95 -45.01
C MET A 13 -13.74 32.23 -43.74
N PHE A 14 -13.46 33.53 -43.48
CA PHE A 14 -12.72 33.89 -42.26
C PHE A 14 -13.55 33.67 -40.97
N PHE A 15 -14.85 33.92 -41.04
CA PHE A 15 -15.76 33.67 -39.90
C PHE A 15 -16.00 32.19 -39.64
N VAL A 16 -16.05 31.36 -40.68
CA VAL A 16 -16.19 29.89 -40.50
C VAL A 16 -14.95 29.28 -39.90
N VAL A 17 -13.74 29.73 -40.25
CA VAL A 17 -12.49 29.26 -39.67
C VAL A 17 -12.35 29.64 -38.18
N ILE A 18 -12.84 30.84 -37.80
CA ILE A 18 -12.82 31.27 -36.38
C ILE A 18 -13.84 30.48 -35.57
N LEU A 19 -15.01 30.15 -36.10
CA LEU A 19 -16.03 29.36 -35.43
C LEU A 19 -15.64 27.88 -35.28
N PHE A 20 -14.92 27.28 -36.23
CA PHE A 20 -14.40 25.91 -36.11
C PHE A 20 -13.10 25.82 -35.31
N GLY A 21 -12.29 26.84 -35.28
CA GLY A 21 -11.06 26.92 -34.48
C GLY A 21 -11.33 27.03 -32.97
N SER A 22 -12.48 27.52 -32.55
CA SER A 22 -12.86 27.70 -31.16
C SER A 22 -13.39 26.40 -30.50
N SER A 23 -13.76 25.41 -31.29
CA SER A 23 -14.35 24.15 -30.77
C SER A 23 -13.34 23.04 -30.42
N LEU A 24 -12.04 23.28 -30.65
CA LEU A 24 -10.99 22.27 -30.41
C LEU A 24 -10.13 22.56 -29.21
N MET A 25 -10.41 23.61 -28.46
CA MET A 25 -9.85 23.76 -27.11
C MET A 25 -10.83 23.17 -26.08
N THR A 26 -11.06 21.86 -26.12
CA THR A 26 -11.45 21.15 -24.95
C THR A 26 -10.26 21.22 -24.00
N SER A 27 -10.20 22.31 -23.21
CA SER A 27 -9.40 22.27 -21.98
C SER A 27 -9.89 21.09 -21.22
N THR A 28 -9.08 20.01 -21.21
CA THR A 28 -9.18 18.98 -20.21
C THR A 28 -9.08 19.70 -18.88
N VAL A 29 -10.22 19.95 -18.25
CA VAL A 29 -10.29 20.39 -16.88
C VAL A 29 -9.66 19.25 -16.10
N MET A 30 -8.36 19.34 -15.92
CA MET A 30 -7.61 18.50 -15.01
C MET A 30 -8.19 18.80 -13.63
N GLY A 31 -9.13 17.96 -13.20
CA GLY A 31 -9.72 18.08 -11.89
C GLY A 31 -8.60 18.00 -10.86
N GLN A 32 -8.15 19.15 -10.35
CA GLN A 32 -7.28 19.15 -9.20
C GLN A 32 -8.06 18.50 -8.05
N ALA A 33 -7.51 17.40 -7.52
CA ALA A 33 -8.04 16.80 -6.32
C ALA A 33 -7.95 17.85 -5.21
N PHE A 34 -9.08 18.51 -4.91
CA PHE A 34 -9.23 19.49 -3.83
C PHE A 34 -8.02 20.42 -3.63
N CYS A 35 -8.07 21.70 -3.90
CA CYS A 35 -7.13 22.75 -3.51
C CYS A 35 -5.63 22.36 -3.39
N SER A 36 -4.73 23.30 -3.58
CA SER A 36 -3.30 23.08 -3.33
C SER A 36 -3.07 22.58 -1.90
N LEU A 37 -2.48 21.39 -1.78
CA LEU A 37 -2.05 20.85 -0.51
C LEU A 37 -0.93 21.72 0.07
N ARG A 38 -0.85 21.79 1.41
CA ARG A 38 0.28 22.43 2.08
C ARG A 38 1.56 21.64 1.84
N ASP A 39 2.68 22.33 1.78
CA ASP A 39 4.00 21.72 1.71
C ASP A 39 4.23 20.83 2.93
N PRO A 40 4.45 19.52 2.76
CA PRO A 40 4.58 18.56 3.84
C PRO A 40 6.00 18.43 4.39
N VAL A 41 6.98 19.19 3.89
CA VAL A 41 8.41 19.01 4.20
C VAL A 41 8.69 18.98 5.70
N ARG A 42 8.14 19.93 6.48
CA ARG A 42 8.33 19.97 7.93
C ARG A 42 7.79 18.72 8.63
N GLN A 43 6.61 18.25 8.24
CA GLN A 43 6.00 17.06 8.81
C GLN A 43 6.78 15.79 8.42
N ILE A 44 7.24 15.68 7.17
CA ILE A 44 8.11 14.58 6.74
C ILE A 44 9.38 14.56 7.60
N GLN A 45 10.04 15.70 7.77
CA GLN A 45 11.24 15.80 8.60
C GLN A 45 11.00 15.49 10.08
N SER A 46 9.80 15.79 10.61
CA SER A 46 9.44 15.45 11.99
C SER A 46 9.26 13.94 12.20
N ILE A 47 8.83 13.21 11.17
CA ILE A 47 8.68 11.75 11.21
C ILE A 47 10.01 11.05 10.89
N TYR A 48 10.75 11.58 9.92
CA TYR A 48 12.00 11.02 9.41
C TYR A 48 13.14 12.04 9.53
N PRO A 49 13.72 12.21 10.72
CA PRO A 49 14.84 13.16 10.91
C PRO A 49 16.01 12.85 9.97
N LYS A 50 16.56 13.88 9.34
CA LYS A 50 17.69 13.78 8.39
C LYS A 50 17.40 13.01 7.08
N ALA A 51 16.15 12.67 6.81
CA ALA A 51 15.78 12.07 5.53
C ALA A 51 15.77 13.11 4.40
N SER A 52 16.14 12.67 3.21
CA SER A 52 15.78 13.30 1.95
C SER A 52 14.53 12.62 1.37
N PHE A 53 13.93 13.20 0.35
CA PHE A 53 12.79 12.58 -0.33
C PHE A 53 12.80 12.93 -1.82
N GLU A 54 12.24 12.02 -2.61
CA GLU A 54 11.94 12.20 -4.01
C GLU A 54 10.41 12.25 -4.19
N THR A 55 9.95 13.17 -5.03
CA THR A 55 8.53 13.29 -5.34
C THR A 55 8.17 12.52 -6.60
N SER A 56 7.00 11.89 -6.60
CA SER A 56 6.38 11.32 -7.79
C SER A 56 4.95 11.80 -7.88
N VAL A 57 4.62 12.38 -9.02
CA VAL A 57 3.27 12.89 -9.28
C VAL A 57 2.62 12.00 -10.32
N GLU A 58 1.43 11.50 -10.02
CA GLU A 58 0.65 10.65 -10.91
C GLU A 58 -0.78 11.18 -11.01
N ILE A 59 -1.34 11.04 -12.20
CA ILE A 59 -2.76 11.31 -12.46
C ILE A 59 -3.48 9.97 -12.39
N VAL A 60 -4.51 9.90 -11.57
CA VAL A 60 -5.34 8.70 -11.47
C VAL A 60 -6.24 8.62 -12.69
N ASP A 61 -5.90 7.80 -13.66
CA ASP A 61 -6.68 7.53 -14.86
C ASP A 61 -7.98 6.75 -14.56
N SER A 62 -8.75 6.46 -15.59
CA SER A 62 -10.03 5.75 -15.45
C SER A 62 -9.88 4.32 -14.96
N GLU A 63 -8.81 3.62 -15.36
CA GLU A 63 -8.53 2.24 -14.95
C GLU A 63 -8.13 2.19 -13.48
N ALA A 64 -7.17 3.01 -13.07
CA ALA A 64 -6.77 3.12 -11.67
C ALA A 64 -7.94 3.58 -10.77
N ARG A 65 -8.81 4.48 -11.27
CA ARG A 65 -10.03 4.90 -10.56
C ARG A 65 -10.96 3.72 -10.32
N ALA A 66 -11.23 2.91 -11.34
CA ALA A 66 -12.07 1.72 -11.22
C ALA A 66 -11.48 0.70 -10.24
N ALA A 67 -10.17 0.47 -10.31
CA ALA A 67 -9.46 -0.43 -9.40
C ALA A 67 -9.50 0.06 -7.94
N VAL A 68 -9.31 1.37 -7.71
CA VAL A 68 -9.44 1.98 -6.39
C VAL A 68 -10.86 1.84 -5.85
N ALA A 69 -11.87 2.17 -6.67
CA ALA A 69 -13.28 2.06 -6.27
C ALA A 69 -13.67 0.62 -5.90
N LYS A 70 -13.24 -0.36 -6.69
CA LYS A 70 -13.48 -1.79 -6.42
C LYS A 70 -12.85 -2.26 -5.09
N SER A 71 -11.73 -1.65 -4.69
CA SER A 71 -10.97 -2.04 -3.49
C SER A 71 -11.43 -1.34 -2.22
N LEU A 72 -12.37 -0.40 -2.30
CA LEU A 72 -12.85 0.36 -1.15
C LEU A 72 -14.27 -0.06 -0.76
N PRO A 73 -14.58 -0.18 0.54
CA PRO A 73 -15.92 -0.46 1.02
C PRO A 73 -16.80 0.81 1.11
N LEU A 74 -16.38 1.90 0.48
CA LEU A 74 -17.03 3.21 0.51
C LEU A 74 -16.95 3.88 -0.86
N GLU A 75 -17.92 4.74 -1.14
CA GLU A 75 -17.95 5.51 -2.37
C GLU A 75 -16.93 6.64 -2.36
N LEU A 76 -16.31 6.86 -3.52
CA LEU A 76 -15.39 7.96 -3.76
C LEU A 76 -16.12 9.08 -4.49
N HIS A 77 -15.97 10.30 -4.00
CA HIS A 77 -16.39 11.46 -4.75
C HIS A 77 -15.49 11.63 -5.99
N PHE A 78 -16.09 12.02 -7.14
CA PHE A 78 -15.36 12.13 -8.41
C PHE A 78 -14.11 13.04 -8.34
N ASN A 79 -14.13 14.07 -7.49
CA ASN A 79 -13.02 15.00 -7.30
C ASN A 79 -11.90 14.44 -6.37
N GLU A 80 -12.09 13.28 -5.77
CA GLU A 80 -11.08 12.72 -4.86
C GLU A 80 -9.92 12.01 -5.58
N LEU A 81 -10.09 11.74 -6.87
CA LEU A 81 -9.13 11.04 -7.69
C LEU A 81 -8.69 11.94 -8.87
N GLY A 82 -7.75 12.78 -8.61
CA GLY A 82 -7.11 13.63 -9.59
C GLY A 82 -5.61 13.39 -9.63
N GLN A 83 -4.85 14.47 -9.57
CA GLN A 83 -3.40 14.41 -9.44
C GLN A 83 -3.01 14.20 -7.98
N HIS A 84 -2.16 13.20 -7.74
CA HIS A 84 -1.62 12.89 -6.42
C HIS A 84 -0.10 12.95 -6.41
N THR A 85 0.47 13.30 -5.28
CA THR A 85 1.93 13.33 -5.05
C THR A 85 2.30 12.34 -3.98
N LEU A 86 3.23 11.45 -4.29
CA LEU A 86 3.86 10.54 -3.35
C LEU A 86 5.29 10.98 -3.10
N TYR A 87 5.70 10.97 -1.84
CA TYR A 87 7.06 11.25 -1.41
C TYR A 87 7.74 9.94 -1.03
N ASN A 88 8.80 9.59 -1.75
CA ASN A 88 9.67 8.46 -1.46
C ASN A 88 10.74 8.92 -0.49
N VAL A 89 10.70 8.46 0.75
CA VAL A 89 11.59 8.92 1.82
C VAL A 89 12.88 8.11 1.82
N LEU A 90 14.02 8.80 1.82
CA LEU A 90 15.35 8.23 1.68
C LEU A 90 16.23 8.55 2.90
N ILE A 91 16.86 7.53 3.47
CA ILE A 91 17.96 7.66 4.43
C ILE A 91 19.16 6.94 3.85
N ASN A 92 20.30 7.63 3.74
CA ASN A 92 21.51 7.08 3.11
C ASN A 92 21.24 6.49 1.72
N ARG A 93 20.46 7.18 0.89
CA ARG A 93 20.02 6.77 -0.45
C ARG A 93 19.17 5.49 -0.50
N SER A 94 18.78 4.95 0.64
CA SER A 94 17.87 3.78 0.71
C SER A 94 16.47 4.23 1.04
N THR A 95 15.48 3.76 0.32
CA THR A 95 14.07 4.02 0.62
C THR A 95 13.71 3.39 1.97
N VAL A 96 13.14 4.19 2.86
CA VAL A 96 12.74 3.76 4.21
C VAL A 96 11.23 3.85 4.43
N GLY A 97 10.52 4.56 3.58
CA GLY A 97 9.07 4.70 3.67
C GLY A 97 8.50 5.54 2.54
N LEU A 98 7.19 5.59 2.48
CA LEU A 98 6.42 6.40 1.54
C LEU A 98 5.57 7.39 2.33
N VAL A 99 5.44 8.61 1.83
CA VAL A 99 4.54 9.61 2.42
C VAL A 99 3.55 10.08 1.37
N HIS A 100 2.27 10.06 1.73
CA HIS A 100 1.18 10.51 0.89
C HIS A 100 0.30 11.48 1.69
N VAL A 101 0.11 12.68 1.17
CA VAL A 101 -0.76 13.68 1.76
C VAL A 101 -2.09 13.65 1.04
N ARG A 102 -3.16 13.55 1.81
CA ARG A 102 -4.50 13.46 1.24
C ARG A 102 -5.49 14.37 1.95
N PRO A 103 -6.33 15.11 1.20
CA PRO A 103 -7.47 15.82 1.76
C PRO A 103 -8.62 14.84 2.01
N GLU A 104 -9.41 15.11 3.02
CA GLU A 104 -10.66 14.41 3.33
C GLU A 104 -11.73 15.42 3.71
N ARG A 105 -12.96 15.17 3.31
CA ARG A 105 -14.11 15.98 3.72
C ARG A 105 -14.50 15.69 5.16
N TYR A 106 -14.64 16.75 5.93
CA TYR A 106 -15.11 16.66 7.29
C TYR A 106 -16.02 17.85 7.61
N ARG A 107 -17.30 17.59 7.91
CA ARG A 107 -18.32 18.61 8.16
C ARG A 107 -18.35 19.65 7.01
N TYR A 108 -18.07 20.91 7.32
CA TYR A 108 -18.16 22.04 6.38
C TYR A 108 -16.79 22.40 5.75
N GLY A 109 -15.81 21.54 5.86
CA GLY A 109 -14.49 21.84 5.36
C GLY A 109 -13.71 20.61 4.91
N ILE A 110 -12.43 20.87 4.68
CA ILE A 110 -11.44 19.86 4.28
C ILE A 110 -10.40 19.78 5.39
N MET A 111 -10.09 18.58 5.82
CA MET A 111 -8.88 18.28 6.56
C MET A 111 -7.82 17.73 5.62
N GLU A 112 -6.55 17.96 5.92
CA GLU A 112 -5.41 17.40 5.18
C GLU A 112 -4.59 16.56 6.15
N VAL A 113 -4.40 15.29 5.81
CA VAL A 113 -3.65 14.34 6.62
C VAL A 113 -2.46 13.84 5.83
N LEU A 114 -1.29 13.92 6.42
CA LEU A 114 -0.08 13.29 5.95
C LEU A 114 0.00 11.88 6.53
N TRP A 115 0.13 10.91 5.67
CA TRP A 115 0.30 9.50 6.01
C TRP A 115 1.69 9.04 5.65
N ALA A 116 2.43 8.52 6.60
CA ALA A 116 3.70 7.86 6.39
C ALA A 116 3.48 6.35 6.45
N PHE A 117 3.96 5.64 5.45
CA PHE A 117 3.82 4.20 5.31
C PHE A 117 5.18 3.51 5.31
N ASP A 118 5.23 2.33 5.90
CA ASP A 118 6.37 1.42 5.80
C ASP A 118 6.34 0.58 4.51
N SER A 119 7.26 -0.37 4.40
CA SER A 119 7.38 -1.27 3.22
C SER A 119 6.16 -2.15 2.98
N ASP A 120 5.34 -2.35 3.99
CA ASP A 120 4.20 -3.24 3.95
C ASP A 120 2.88 -2.47 3.81
N LEU A 121 2.97 -1.16 3.50
CA LEU A 121 1.85 -0.22 3.48
C LEU A 121 1.09 -0.16 4.81
N ARG A 122 1.82 -0.22 5.93
CA ARG A 122 1.25 0.08 7.23
C ARG A 122 1.52 1.51 7.60
N ILE A 123 0.65 2.07 8.38
CA ILE A 123 0.80 3.41 8.91
C ILE A 123 1.99 3.42 9.87
N HIS A 124 3.13 3.94 9.41
CA HIS A 124 4.30 4.17 10.24
C HIS A 124 4.07 5.35 11.20
N ASP A 125 3.48 6.42 10.67
CA ASP A 125 3.06 7.60 11.43
C ASP A 125 2.07 8.43 10.62
N PHE A 126 1.44 9.43 11.22
CA PHE A 126 0.61 10.40 10.51
C PHE A 126 0.62 11.74 11.21
N ARG A 127 0.36 12.81 10.45
CA ARG A 127 0.29 14.19 10.94
C ARG A 127 -0.88 14.93 10.33
N MET A 128 -1.54 15.74 11.13
CA MET A 128 -2.51 16.69 10.62
C MET A 128 -1.77 17.88 10.01
N GLN A 129 -2.04 18.20 8.74
CA GLN A 129 -1.53 19.42 8.10
C GLN A 129 -2.53 20.57 8.22
N ARG A 130 -3.82 20.26 8.09
CA ARG A 130 -4.90 21.22 8.21
C ARG A 130 -6.16 20.57 8.73
N CYS A 131 -6.74 21.14 9.76
CA CYS A 131 -8.07 20.82 10.27
C CYS A 131 -8.72 22.07 10.85
N ARG A 132 -9.99 22.25 10.58
CA ARG A 132 -10.80 23.35 11.18
C ARG A 132 -11.82 22.76 12.17
N SER A 133 -11.37 21.88 13.02
CA SER A 133 -12.18 21.28 14.07
C SER A 133 -11.74 21.78 15.45
N ALA A 134 -12.66 22.02 16.34
CA ALA A 134 -12.35 22.30 17.75
C ALA A 134 -11.66 21.11 18.44
N ASN A 135 -11.73 19.91 17.84
CA ASN A 135 -11.17 18.68 18.38
C ASN A 135 -9.87 18.27 17.67
N ASP A 136 -9.18 19.18 16.97
CA ASP A 136 -7.93 18.89 16.24
C ASP A 136 -6.80 18.42 17.16
N SER A 137 -6.84 18.77 18.46
CA SER A 137 -5.94 18.23 19.49
C SER A 137 -5.94 16.69 19.60
N LEU A 138 -6.97 16.01 19.05
CA LEU A 138 -7.01 14.55 18.94
C LEU A 138 -5.73 13.98 18.31
N PHE A 139 -5.20 14.64 17.28
CA PHE A 139 -4.03 14.18 16.51
C PHE A 139 -2.71 14.28 17.30
N GLU A 140 -2.64 15.16 18.29
CA GLU A 140 -1.45 15.32 19.12
C GLU A 140 -1.40 14.26 20.24
N ARG A 141 -2.52 13.61 20.54
CA ARG A 141 -2.60 12.64 21.63
C ARG A 141 -1.96 11.32 21.24
N LYS A 142 -0.92 10.96 21.99
CA LYS A 142 -0.21 9.69 21.81
C LYS A 142 -1.17 8.50 21.84
N GLY A 143 -2.09 8.45 22.80
CA GLY A 143 -3.05 7.34 22.91
C GLY A 143 -4.00 7.15 21.73
N PHE A 144 -4.31 8.19 20.94
CA PHE A 144 -5.04 8.06 19.68
C PHE A 144 -4.12 7.51 18.58
N ARG A 145 -2.92 8.05 18.47
CA ARG A 145 -1.96 7.63 17.43
C ARG A 145 -1.54 6.18 17.60
N ASP A 146 -1.25 5.74 18.81
CA ASP A 146 -0.82 4.38 19.13
C ASP A 146 -1.88 3.32 18.73
N GLN A 147 -3.16 3.70 18.66
CA GLN A 147 -4.23 2.81 18.20
C GLN A 147 -4.29 2.64 16.67
N ILE A 148 -3.64 3.52 15.91
CA ILE A 148 -3.68 3.58 14.44
C ILE A 148 -2.35 3.17 13.82
N VAL A 149 -1.25 3.59 14.42
CA VAL A 149 0.11 3.25 13.97
C VAL A 149 0.29 1.72 13.96
N GLY A 150 0.95 1.21 12.93
CA GLY A 150 1.15 -0.22 12.69
C GLY A 150 -0.01 -0.92 11.97
N LYS A 151 -1.15 -0.25 11.77
CA LYS A 151 -2.28 -0.85 11.05
C LYS A 151 -2.14 -0.65 9.54
N GLY A 152 -2.48 -1.70 8.78
CA GLY A 152 -2.70 -1.66 7.34
C GLY A 152 -4.19 -1.44 7.02
N PHE A 153 -4.57 -1.78 5.79
CA PHE A 153 -5.94 -1.56 5.29
C PHE A 153 -6.99 -2.28 6.15
N GLU A 154 -6.82 -3.58 6.39
CA GLU A 154 -7.80 -4.37 7.14
C GLU A 154 -7.86 -3.94 8.61
N GLY A 155 -6.72 -3.67 9.24
CA GLY A 155 -6.67 -3.18 10.61
C GLY A 155 -7.35 -1.82 10.81
N ILE A 156 -7.34 -0.94 9.79
CA ILE A 156 -8.09 0.33 9.81
C ILE A 156 -9.59 0.08 9.54
N ARG A 157 -9.90 -0.77 8.56
CA ARG A 157 -11.29 -1.12 8.23
C ARG A 157 -12.03 -1.71 9.42
N ASP A 158 -11.35 -2.53 10.21
CA ASP A 158 -11.91 -3.19 11.41
C ASP A 158 -12.30 -2.23 12.53
N LEU A 159 -11.79 -0.99 12.48
CA LEU A 159 -12.17 0.09 13.40
C LEU A 159 -13.45 0.82 12.98
N LEU A 160 -13.95 0.59 11.76
CA LEU A 160 -15.11 1.24 11.18
C LEU A 160 -16.26 0.24 11.00
N VAL A 161 -17.49 0.73 10.98
CA VAL A 161 -18.65 -0.06 10.53
C VAL A 161 -18.53 -0.36 9.03
N ASP A 162 -19.36 -1.26 8.51
CA ASP A 162 -19.20 -1.80 7.16
C ASP A 162 -19.22 -0.75 6.04
N ASP A 163 -20.03 0.29 6.16
CA ASP A 163 -20.10 1.43 5.24
C ASP A 163 -19.05 2.53 5.53
N CYS A 164 -18.20 2.32 6.51
CA CYS A 164 -17.18 3.26 6.99
C CYS A 164 -17.74 4.64 7.45
N SER A 165 -19.02 4.79 7.70
CA SER A 165 -19.64 6.06 8.08
C SER A 165 -19.26 6.50 9.50
N ARG A 166 -19.02 5.56 10.41
CA ARG A 166 -18.73 5.78 11.84
C ARG A 166 -17.79 4.74 12.41
N LEU A 167 -17.29 5.02 13.61
CA LEU A 167 -16.49 4.06 14.36
C LEU A 167 -17.32 2.84 14.78
N LYS A 168 -16.68 1.68 14.77
CA LYS A 168 -17.23 0.47 15.36
C LYS A 168 -17.20 0.60 16.89
N PRO A 169 -18.32 0.35 17.60
CA PRO A 169 -18.35 0.52 19.04
C PRO A 169 -17.26 -0.26 19.77
N GLY A 170 -16.59 0.40 20.70
CA GLY A 170 -15.57 -0.22 21.55
C GLY A 170 -14.22 -0.53 20.90
N LYS A 171 -14.05 -0.32 19.58
CA LYS A 171 -12.81 -0.66 18.86
C LYS A 171 -11.75 0.45 18.94
N LEU A 172 -12.14 1.70 19.10
CA LEU A 172 -11.25 2.84 19.21
C LEU A 172 -11.60 3.71 20.42
N LYS A 173 -10.60 4.00 21.24
CA LYS A 173 -10.79 4.83 22.46
C LYS A 173 -10.65 6.30 22.12
N VAL A 174 -11.77 6.99 21.91
CA VAL A 174 -11.86 8.44 21.65
C VAL A 174 -13.05 9.02 22.41
N GLY A 175 -12.98 10.32 22.68
CA GLY A 175 -14.10 11.05 23.29
C GLY A 175 -15.33 11.08 22.37
N GLU A 176 -16.51 11.18 22.95
CA GLU A 176 -17.77 11.18 22.20
C GLU A 176 -17.80 12.27 21.11
N ASN A 177 -17.37 13.49 21.46
CA ASN A 177 -17.29 14.63 20.53
C ASN A 177 -16.23 14.47 19.43
N GLU A 178 -15.35 13.47 19.53
CA GLU A 178 -14.25 13.22 18.62
C GLU A 178 -14.52 12.07 17.66
N GLN A 179 -15.54 11.25 17.92
CA GLN A 179 -15.85 10.05 17.15
C GLN A 179 -16.01 10.34 15.64
N ALA A 180 -16.73 11.42 15.31
CA ALA A 180 -16.95 11.80 13.92
C ALA A 180 -15.66 12.22 13.22
N LEU A 181 -14.75 12.92 13.91
CA LEU A 181 -13.44 13.31 13.38
C LEU A 181 -12.55 12.08 13.22
N ALA A 182 -12.50 11.21 14.22
CA ALA A 182 -11.73 9.98 14.16
C ALA A 182 -12.19 9.07 13.00
N ALA A 183 -13.50 8.91 12.80
CA ALA A 183 -14.04 8.17 11.66
C ALA A 183 -13.63 8.78 10.31
N ALA A 184 -13.65 10.10 10.18
CA ALA A 184 -13.19 10.78 8.97
C ALA A 184 -11.69 10.56 8.70
N VAL A 185 -10.87 10.57 9.76
CA VAL A 185 -9.42 10.25 9.67
C VAL A 185 -9.20 8.82 9.19
N LEU A 186 -9.93 7.86 9.74
CA LEU A 186 -9.81 6.46 9.33
C LEU A 186 -10.27 6.24 7.88
N ARG A 187 -11.34 6.91 7.43
CA ARG A 187 -11.74 6.90 6.00
C ARG A 187 -10.62 7.47 5.11
N CYS A 188 -10.02 8.60 5.53
CA CYS A 188 -8.87 9.17 4.82
C CYS A 188 -7.73 8.15 4.72
N ALA A 189 -7.42 7.44 5.82
CA ALA A 189 -6.39 6.39 5.83
C ALA A 189 -6.71 5.27 4.83
N LEU A 190 -7.92 4.71 4.84
CA LEU A 190 -8.34 3.66 3.90
C LEU A 190 -8.19 4.09 2.45
N LYS A 191 -8.71 5.26 2.10
CA LYS A 191 -8.59 5.82 0.76
C LYS A 191 -7.14 6.00 0.36
N THR A 192 -6.30 6.53 1.27
CA THR A 192 -4.88 6.78 0.99
C THR A 192 -4.11 5.49 0.78
N LEU A 193 -4.35 4.47 1.61
CA LEU A 193 -3.73 3.15 1.48
C LEU A 193 -4.04 2.51 0.12
N VAL A 194 -5.32 2.51 -0.29
CA VAL A 194 -5.74 1.91 -1.57
C VAL A 194 -5.18 2.71 -2.74
N VAL A 195 -5.28 4.04 -2.73
CA VAL A 195 -4.72 4.87 -3.81
C VAL A 195 -3.21 4.66 -3.92
N THR A 196 -2.48 4.64 -2.79
CA THR A 196 -1.03 4.38 -2.80
C THR A 196 -0.71 3.01 -3.39
N ARG A 197 -1.43 1.97 -2.99
CA ARG A 197 -1.25 0.60 -3.48
C ARG A 197 -1.50 0.46 -4.97
N VAL A 198 -2.57 1.07 -5.48
CA VAL A 198 -3.00 0.94 -6.88
C VAL A 198 -2.15 1.82 -7.80
N VAL A 199 -2.04 3.10 -7.49
CA VAL A 199 -1.41 4.10 -8.38
C VAL A 199 0.12 3.93 -8.41
N TRP A 200 0.74 3.64 -7.26
CA TRP A 200 2.19 3.48 -7.17
C TRP A 200 2.62 2.02 -6.92
N LYS A 201 1.89 1.06 -7.46
CA LYS A 201 2.16 -0.38 -7.29
C LYS A 201 3.66 -0.71 -7.44
N LYS A 202 4.30 -0.26 -8.51
CA LYS A 202 5.74 -0.51 -8.76
C LYS A 202 6.67 0.07 -7.67
N ARG A 203 6.31 1.23 -7.07
CA ARG A 203 7.10 1.83 -6.00
C ARG A 203 6.92 1.07 -4.68
N VAL A 204 5.72 0.65 -4.38
CA VAL A 204 5.41 -0.19 -3.22
C VAL A 204 6.16 -1.51 -3.30
N GLU A 205 6.12 -2.19 -4.46
CA GLU A 205 6.86 -3.42 -4.71
C GLU A 205 8.37 -3.22 -4.56
N ARG A 206 8.91 -2.11 -5.09
CA ARG A 206 10.33 -1.78 -4.94
C ARG A 206 10.72 -1.55 -3.48
N LEU A 207 9.89 -0.85 -2.70
CA LEU A 207 10.13 -0.64 -1.28
C LEU A 207 10.14 -1.98 -0.52
N ARG A 208 9.22 -2.88 -0.86
CA ARG A 208 9.17 -4.23 -0.29
C ARG A 208 10.44 -5.03 -0.62
N LEU A 209 10.91 -4.99 -1.86
CA LEU A 209 12.18 -5.63 -2.25
C LEU A 209 13.38 -5.08 -1.47
N VAL A 210 13.43 -3.77 -1.21
CA VAL A 210 14.50 -3.17 -0.38
C VAL A 210 14.42 -3.68 1.06
N SER A 211 13.23 -3.85 1.62
CA SER A 211 13.04 -4.44 2.94
C SER A 211 13.48 -5.91 2.98
N MET A 212 13.06 -6.72 2.00
CA MET A 212 13.50 -8.11 1.85
C MET A 212 15.03 -8.21 1.72
N ALA A 213 15.65 -7.33 0.95
CA ALA A 213 17.12 -7.29 0.79
C ALA A 213 17.84 -6.98 2.11
N ARG A 214 17.23 -6.19 2.99
CA ARG A 214 17.75 -5.95 4.34
C ARG A 214 17.70 -7.21 5.20
N GLN A 215 16.61 -7.96 5.15
CA GLN A 215 16.51 -9.25 5.82
C GLN A 215 17.49 -10.26 5.24
N ALA A 216 17.65 -10.32 3.91
CA ALA A 216 18.61 -11.19 3.26
C ALA A 216 20.04 -10.99 3.82
N ARG A 217 20.48 -9.75 3.97
CA ARG A 217 21.79 -9.43 4.54
C ARG A 217 21.96 -9.88 6.00
N LYS A 218 20.87 -9.83 6.76
CA LYS A 218 20.85 -10.26 8.16
C LYS A 218 21.03 -11.77 8.29
N PHE A 219 20.31 -12.56 7.50
CA PHE A 219 20.30 -14.01 7.62
C PHE A 219 21.33 -14.72 6.74
N PHE A 220 21.72 -14.09 5.64
CA PHE A 220 22.72 -14.61 4.68
C PHE A 220 23.90 -13.64 4.53
N PRO A 221 24.75 -13.47 5.55
CA PRO A 221 25.83 -12.47 5.54
C PRO A 221 26.89 -12.73 4.45
N ARG A 222 26.99 -13.97 3.96
CA ARG A 222 27.87 -14.35 2.85
C ARG A 222 27.27 -14.10 1.47
N GLY A 223 25.99 -13.77 1.39
CA GLY A 223 25.32 -13.43 0.14
C GLY A 223 25.96 -12.22 -0.53
N LYS A 224 26.26 -12.32 -1.81
CA LYS A 224 26.95 -11.28 -2.60
C LYS A 224 25.99 -10.51 -3.51
N SER A 225 24.98 -11.19 -4.02
CA SER A 225 23.97 -10.57 -4.89
C SER A 225 22.57 -11.10 -4.60
N LEU A 226 21.58 -10.44 -5.16
CA LEU A 226 20.19 -10.75 -4.96
C LEU A 226 19.49 -10.85 -6.32
N ARG A 227 18.70 -11.90 -6.52
CA ARG A 227 17.88 -12.09 -7.70
C ARG A 227 16.40 -12.12 -7.29
N SER A 228 15.61 -11.25 -7.86
CA SER A 228 14.16 -11.27 -7.68
C SER A 228 13.53 -12.26 -8.64
N ALA A 229 12.66 -13.11 -8.13
CA ALA A 229 11.77 -13.98 -8.90
C ALA A 229 10.33 -13.68 -8.49
N VAL A 230 9.40 -13.89 -9.41
CA VAL A 230 7.96 -13.80 -9.15
C VAL A 230 7.36 -15.13 -9.56
N VAL A 231 6.72 -15.80 -8.62
CA VAL A 231 6.03 -17.06 -8.84
C VAL A 231 4.54 -16.78 -8.98
N PRO A 232 3.94 -17.01 -10.16
CA PRO A 232 2.50 -16.89 -10.33
C PRO A 232 1.79 -18.06 -9.65
N TYR A 233 0.57 -17.83 -9.18
CA TYR A 233 -0.33 -18.91 -8.77
C TYR A 233 -0.94 -19.56 -9.99
N THR A 234 -0.17 -20.42 -10.66
CA THR A 234 -0.67 -21.22 -11.79
C THR A 234 -1.68 -22.25 -11.33
N ASN A 235 -2.39 -22.87 -12.28
CA ASN A 235 -3.33 -23.95 -11.94
C ASN A 235 -2.62 -25.12 -11.26
N GLU A 236 -1.38 -25.42 -11.65
CA GLU A 236 -0.55 -26.47 -11.08
C GLU A 236 -0.24 -26.17 -9.62
N VAL A 237 0.22 -24.95 -9.31
CA VAL A 237 0.46 -24.47 -7.92
C VAL A 237 -0.82 -24.56 -7.10
N LEU A 238 -1.95 -24.09 -7.65
CA LEU A 238 -3.24 -24.15 -6.95
C LEU A 238 -3.73 -25.57 -6.69
N VAL A 239 -3.47 -26.50 -7.62
CA VAL A 239 -3.79 -27.92 -7.43
C VAL A 239 -2.93 -28.50 -6.30
N GLU A 240 -1.64 -28.21 -6.30
CA GLU A 240 -0.73 -28.68 -5.25
C GLU A 240 -1.12 -28.13 -3.87
N LEU A 241 -1.40 -26.84 -3.77
CA LEU A 241 -1.88 -26.21 -2.54
C LEU A 241 -3.24 -26.77 -2.07
N THR A 242 -4.11 -27.17 -3.01
CA THR A 242 -5.37 -27.83 -2.66
C THR A 242 -5.13 -29.24 -2.12
N ARG A 243 -4.20 -29.97 -2.70
CA ARG A 243 -3.80 -31.31 -2.26
C ARG A 243 -3.22 -31.27 -0.83
N GLU A 244 -2.47 -30.25 -0.50
CA GLU A 244 -1.92 -29.99 0.85
C GLU A 244 -2.96 -29.32 1.79
N HIS A 245 -4.24 -29.26 1.42
CA HIS A 245 -5.33 -28.61 2.16
C HIS A 245 -5.15 -27.09 2.42
N VAL A 246 -4.15 -26.47 1.84
CA VAL A 246 -3.85 -25.05 2.05
C VAL A 246 -4.92 -24.14 1.45
N LYS A 247 -5.39 -24.45 0.24
CA LYS A 247 -6.34 -23.61 -0.50
C LYS A 247 -7.74 -23.52 0.13
N THR A 248 -8.20 -24.58 0.80
CA THR A 248 -9.53 -24.62 1.42
C THR A 248 -9.60 -23.76 2.66
N GLU A 249 -8.48 -23.59 3.36
CA GLU A 249 -8.36 -22.82 4.58
C GLU A 249 -7.91 -21.38 4.31
N LEU A 250 -7.23 -21.14 3.16
CA LEU A 250 -6.67 -19.86 2.79
C LEU A 250 -7.41 -19.24 1.62
N ASP A 251 -7.86 -18.02 1.79
CA ASP A 251 -8.35 -17.18 0.70
C ASP A 251 -7.16 -16.57 -0.04
N ILE A 252 -6.61 -17.31 -1.02
CA ILE A 252 -5.49 -16.83 -1.85
C ILE A 252 -6.04 -15.82 -2.85
N ARG A 253 -5.90 -14.54 -2.54
CA ARG A 253 -6.37 -13.42 -3.37
C ARG A 253 -5.30 -12.82 -4.26
N ARG A 254 -4.14 -13.46 -4.35
CA ARG A 254 -3.01 -12.94 -5.13
C ARG A 254 -2.82 -13.71 -6.42
N ASP A 255 -2.32 -12.98 -7.40
CA ASP A 255 -1.93 -13.58 -8.69
C ASP A 255 -0.51 -14.15 -8.64
N SER A 256 0.33 -13.69 -7.69
CA SER A 256 1.74 -14.09 -7.61
C SER A 256 2.38 -13.75 -6.26
N VAL A 257 3.50 -14.40 -5.97
CA VAL A 257 4.35 -14.14 -4.79
C VAL A 257 5.74 -13.69 -5.23
N ALA A 258 6.28 -12.67 -4.56
CA ALA A 258 7.64 -12.22 -4.75
C ALA A 258 8.62 -13.04 -3.91
N ILE A 259 9.65 -13.57 -4.56
CA ILE A 259 10.74 -14.31 -3.95
C ILE A 259 12.06 -13.61 -4.23
N LEU A 260 12.87 -13.42 -3.21
CA LEU A 260 14.22 -12.90 -3.33
C LEU A 260 15.22 -14.02 -3.07
N GLN A 261 15.90 -14.47 -4.12
CA GLN A 261 16.99 -15.43 -4.02
C GLN A 261 18.30 -14.72 -3.63
N VAL A 262 18.96 -15.22 -2.61
CA VAL A 262 20.26 -14.75 -2.17
C VAL A 262 21.33 -15.59 -2.85
N MET A 263 22.18 -14.96 -3.65
CA MET A 263 23.26 -15.61 -4.39
C MET A 263 24.58 -15.46 -3.65
N ASP A 264 25.40 -16.50 -3.61
CA ASP A 264 26.75 -16.44 -3.08
C ASP A 264 27.76 -15.83 -4.09
N ALA A 265 29.05 -15.94 -3.78
CA ALA A 265 30.12 -15.41 -4.63
C ALA A 265 30.26 -16.15 -5.98
N ASP A 266 29.86 -17.40 -6.02
CA ASP A 266 29.96 -18.28 -7.20
C ASP A 266 28.69 -18.21 -8.06
N GLY A 267 27.70 -17.40 -7.62
CA GLY A 267 26.42 -17.25 -8.30
C GLY A 267 25.44 -18.39 -8.03
N ALA A 268 25.70 -19.24 -7.04
CA ALA A 268 24.77 -20.25 -6.58
C ALA A 268 23.78 -19.65 -5.57
N VAL A 269 22.57 -20.23 -5.47
CA VAL A 269 21.57 -19.81 -4.48
C VAL A 269 22.01 -20.24 -3.09
N ALA A 270 22.15 -19.29 -2.19
CA ALA A 270 22.49 -19.54 -0.77
C ALA A 270 21.23 -19.67 0.11
N GLY A 271 20.10 -19.13 -0.35
CA GLY A 271 18.83 -19.18 0.33
C GLY A 271 17.80 -18.25 -0.29
N ASN A 272 16.61 -18.25 0.28
CA ASN A 272 15.46 -17.51 -0.26
C ASN A 272 14.77 -16.69 0.83
N ILE A 273 14.21 -15.54 0.42
CA ILE A 273 13.27 -14.78 1.23
C ILE A 273 11.94 -14.67 0.46
N VAL A 274 10.88 -15.18 1.04
CA VAL A 274 9.54 -15.16 0.47
C VAL A 274 8.68 -14.18 1.24
N SER A 275 7.98 -13.29 0.56
CA SER A 275 7.04 -12.38 1.21
C SER A 275 5.62 -12.89 1.06
N THR A 276 4.95 -13.10 2.18
CA THR A 276 3.52 -13.45 2.20
C THR A 276 2.74 -12.47 3.06
N ASP A 277 1.50 -12.18 2.68
CA ASP A 277 0.54 -11.47 3.51
C ASP A 277 -0.72 -12.35 3.64
N TRP A 278 -1.14 -12.64 4.85
CA TRP A 278 -2.24 -13.53 5.12
C TRP A 278 -3.32 -12.82 5.91
N GLU A 279 -4.52 -12.80 5.36
CA GLU A 279 -5.67 -12.18 6.01
C GLU A 279 -6.16 -12.96 7.25
N LYS A 280 -5.98 -14.27 7.27
CA LYS A 280 -6.45 -15.14 8.36
C LYS A 280 -5.49 -15.24 9.55
N LEU A 281 -4.26 -14.75 9.42
CA LEU A 281 -3.41 -14.66 10.60
C LEU A 281 -3.91 -13.54 11.49
N PRO A 282 -3.84 -13.69 12.82
CA PRO A 282 -4.21 -12.63 13.76
C PRO A 282 -3.33 -11.38 13.61
N VAL A 283 -2.44 -11.41 12.64
CA VAL A 283 -1.47 -10.38 12.32
C VAL A 283 -1.68 -9.93 10.90
N ASP A 284 -2.37 -8.81 10.71
CA ASP A 284 -2.45 -8.09 9.44
C ASP A 284 -1.05 -7.57 9.04
N ARG A 285 -0.11 -8.45 8.70
CA ARG A 285 1.30 -8.11 8.40
C ARG A 285 1.86 -8.96 7.28
N VAL A 286 2.73 -8.36 6.47
CA VAL A 286 3.56 -9.10 5.52
C VAL A 286 4.64 -9.85 6.29
N LEU A 287 4.65 -11.15 6.12
CA LEU A 287 5.67 -12.03 6.68
C LEU A 287 6.79 -12.24 5.66
N TYR A 288 8.01 -12.24 6.16
CA TYR A 288 9.18 -12.65 5.40
C TYR A 288 9.68 -13.99 5.92
N TRP A 289 9.52 -14.99 5.09
CA TRP A 289 10.00 -16.34 5.34
C TRP A 289 11.43 -16.46 4.83
N VAL A 290 12.33 -16.76 5.73
CA VAL A 290 13.73 -17.02 5.43
C VAL A 290 13.91 -18.53 5.30
N VAL A 291 14.24 -19.00 4.10
CA VAL A 291 14.31 -20.43 3.80
C VAL A 291 15.69 -20.77 3.26
N ALA A 292 16.32 -21.77 3.84
CA ALA A 292 17.60 -22.29 3.39
C ALA A 292 17.48 -23.00 2.04
N LEU A 293 18.62 -23.33 1.43
CA LEU A 293 18.67 -23.98 0.12
C LEU A 293 18.00 -25.38 0.13
N ASP A 294 18.13 -26.11 1.22
CA ASP A 294 17.50 -27.43 1.41
C ASP A 294 15.97 -27.37 1.59
N GLY A 295 15.41 -26.17 1.74
CA GLY A 295 13.98 -25.95 1.98
C GLY A 295 13.63 -25.84 3.46
N THR A 296 14.60 -25.81 4.36
CA THR A 296 14.36 -25.63 5.79
C THR A 296 14.04 -24.17 6.12
N ILE A 297 12.99 -23.93 6.90
CA ILE A 297 12.62 -22.59 7.38
C ILE A 297 13.63 -22.16 8.45
N VAL A 298 14.43 -21.14 8.14
CA VAL A 298 15.45 -20.59 9.05
C VAL A 298 14.82 -19.62 10.05
N ASP A 299 13.95 -18.74 9.54
CA ASP A 299 13.26 -17.75 10.36
C ASP A 299 11.98 -17.23 9.67
N VAL A 300 11.08 -16.66 10.48
CA VAL A 300 9.93 -15.88 10.00
C VAL A 300 9.96 -14.53 10.68
N THR A 301 9.92 -13.46 9.91
CA THR A 301 10.04 -12.10 10.44
C THR A 301 9.08 -11.14 9.73
N VAL A 302 8.85 -9.97 10.31
CA VAL A 302 8.10 -8.89 9.69
C VAL A 302 9.01 -7.82 9.13
N GLY A 303 8.58 -7.16 8.05
CA GLY A 303 9.40 -6.18 7.32
C GLY A 303 9.64 -4.87 8.05
N SER A 304 8.73 -4.44 8.90
CA SER A 304 8.64 -3.07 9.40
C SER A 304 9.33 -2.78 10.73
N GLY A 305 10.13 -3.70 11.29
CA GLY A 305 10.92 -3.42 12.50
C GLY A 305 10.11 -3.24 13.80
N TRP A 306 8.84 -3.62 13.82
CA TRP A 306 8.03 -3.68 15.02
C TRP A 306 8.45 -4.84 15.93
N PRO A 307 8.24 -4.75 17.26
CA PRO A 307 8.53 -5.86 18.17
C PRO A 307 7.86 -7.13 17.67
N ASN A 308 8.67 -8.16 17.49
CA ASN A 308 8.24 -9.43 16.90
C ASN A 308 7.65 -10.42 17.92
N ASP A 309 7.44 -10.00 19.17
CA ASP A 309 7.19 -10.95 20.27
C ASP A 309 5.95 -11.82 20.04
N GLU A 310 4.85 -11.24 19.52
CA GLU A 310 3.67 -12.01 19.16
C GLU A 310 3.89 -12.93 17.95
N ILE A 311 4.61 -12.43 16.93
CA ILE A 311 4.92 -13.20 15.72
C ILE A 311 6.00 -14.24 16.00
N ALA A 312 7.01 -13.88 16.76
CA ALA A 312 8.07 -14.81 17.17
C ALA A 312 7.47 -16.02 17.90
N GLY A 313 6.49 -15.81 18.78
CA GLY A 313 5.77 -16.90 19.46
C GLY A 313 4.96 -17.76 18.48
N LEU A 314 4.19 -17.13 17.59
CA LEU A 314 3.31 -17.84 16.66
C LEU A 314 4.07 -18.72 15.66
N PHE A 315 5.25 -18.28 15.21
CA PHE A 315 6.05 -18.98 14.20
C PHE A 315 7.33 -19.63 14.76
N ALA A 316 7.55 -19.58 16.08
CA ALA A 316 8.72 -20.21 16.69
C ALA A 316 8.84 -21.70 16.35
N GLU A 317 7.69 -22.38 16.28
CA GLU A 317 7.61 -23.81 15.95
C GLU A 317 7.86 -24.11 14.46
N MET A 318 7.87 -23.09 13.59
CA MET A 318 8.14 -23.29 12.16
C MET A 318 9.62 -23.36 11.85
N LYS A 319 10.48 -22.85 12.72
CA LYS A 319 11.94 -22.91 12.53
C LYS A 319 12.42 -24.35 12.53
N GLY A 320 13.26 -24.68 11.54
CA GLY A 320 13.79 -26.02 11.37
C GLY A 320 12.86 -27.01 10.65
N LYS A 321 11.62 -26.62 10.37
CA LYS A 321 10.69 -27.46 9.58
C LYS A 321 10.97 -27.33 8.08
N ASP A 322 10.81 -28.45 7.39
CA ASP A 322 10.78 -28.57 5.94
C ASP A 322 9.38 -29.05 5.48
N ARG A 323 9.20 -29.27 4.18
CA ARG A 323 7.94 -29.75 3.63
C ARG A 323 7.52 -31.13 4.18
N THR A 324 8.48 -31.96 4.54
CA THR A 324 8.19 -33.31 5.07
C THR A 324 7.60 -33.22 6.46
N ALA A 325 8.12 -32.31 7.28
CA ALA A 325 7.65 -32.06 8.65
C ALA A 325 6.25 -31.39 8.69
N LEU A 326 5.79 -30.82 7.57
CA LEU A 326 4.53 -30.08 7.48
C LEU A 326 3.40 -30.86 6.75
N LYS A 327 3.55 -32.15 6.51
CA LYS A 327 2.56 -32.97 5.76
C LYS A 327 1.16 -33.01 6.40
N ASP A 328 1.07 -32.90 7.73
CA ASP A 328 -0.19 -32.99 8.47
C ASP A 328 -0.57 -31.62 9.10
N CYS A 329 -0.55 -30.57 8.28
CA CYS A 329 -0.80 -29.20 8.74
C CYS A 329 -2.18 -29.04 9.40
N LYS A 330 -2.21 -28.49 10.61
CA LYS A 330 -3.44 -28.21 11.36
C LYS A 330 -3.61 -26.76 11.76
N THR A 331 -2.52 -26.01 11.82
CA THR A 331 -2.53 -24.59 12.21
C THR A 331 -2.39 -23.68 11.02
N ALA A 332 -2.89 -22.44 11.16
CA ALA A 332 -2.73 -21.41 10.12
C ALA A 332 -1.25 -21.11 9.81
N ALA A 333 -0.36 -21.22 10.81
CA ALA A 333 1.07 -21.04 10.63
C ALA A 333 1.71 -22.17 9.80
N GLU A 334 1.30 -23.43 10.03
CA GLU A 334 1.77 -24.58 9.24
C GLU A 334 1.28 -24.53 7.80
N LEU A 335 0.02 -24.11 7.58
CA LEU A 335 -0.52 -23.89 6.24
C LEU A 335 0.27 -22.80 5.50
N ALA A 336 0.65 -21.70 6.19
CA ALA A 336 1.49 -20.65 5.63
C ALA A 336 2.88 -21.14 5.23
N ALA A 337 3.48 -21.92 6.09
CA ALA A 337 4.78 -22.51 5.83
C ALA A 337 4.70 -23.45 4.61
N THR A 338 3.67 -24.27 4.51
CA THR A 338 3.44 -25.17 3.38
C THR A 338 3.28 -24.42 2.07
N GLU A 339 2.48 -23.34 2.04
CA GLU A 339 2.35 -22.48 0.86
C GLU A 339 3.71 -21.97 0.38
N VAL A 340 4.52 -21.42 1.29
CA VAL A 340 5.85 -20.91 0.96
C VAL A 340 6.75 -21.99 0.38
N LEU A 341 6.74 -23.19 0.95
CA LEU A 341 7.57 -24.29 0.47
C LEU A 341 7.11 -24.88 -0.87
N VAL A 342 5.80 -24.90 -1.14
CA VAL A 342 5.24 -25.24 -2.46
C VAL A 342 5.70 -24.22 -3.50
N LEU A 343 5.54 -22.93 -3.24
CA LEU A 343 5.97 -21.86 -4.15
C LEU A 343 7.49 -21.86 -4.42
N LEU A 344 8.31 -22.23 -3.44
CA LEU A 344 9.75 -22.36 -3.64
C LEU A 344 10.15 -23.55 -4.51
N ALA A 345 9.35 -24.60 -4.56
CA ALA A 345 9.60 -25.74 -5.42
C ALA A 345 9.49 -25.37 -6.92
N GLU A 346 8.64 -24.38 -7.25
CA GLU A 346 8.43 -23.91 -8.64
C GLU A 346 9.62 -23.13 -9.23
N ILE A 347 10.55 -22.67 -8.41
CA ILE A 347 11.71 -21.87 -8.88
C ILE A 347 13.03 -22.65 -8.80
N ARG A 348 13.00 -23.89 -8.38
CA ARG A 348 14.15 -24.82 -8.40
C ARG A 348 14.24 -25.52 -9.73
#